data_b1e0e8b3acf1c13b6d30080ac4b85d92
#
_entry.id   b1e0e8b3acf1c13b6d30080ac4b85d92
#
_cell.length_a   1.000
_cell.length_b   1.000
_cell.length_c   1.000
_cell.angle_alpha   90.00
_cell.angle_beta   90.00
_cell.angle_gamma   90.00
#
_symmetry.space_group_name_H-M   'P 1'
#
loop_
_entity.id
_entity.type
_entity.pdbx_description
1 polymer ?
#
loop_
_entity_poly.entity_id
_entity_poly.type
_entity_poly.pdbx_seq_one_letter_code
_entity_poly.pdbx_strand_id
1 'polypeptide(L)'
;MSDENTARHAECTVEFDGVDITSSIAPYLLSLSFTDNEEDASDDLQIKLQDREGVWMTDWLQKMIDGDVSAASSDGYKVGDVVQFLGGPHYKASTDKKANGKPKAGPAKITIIKQGALHPYHIIHTDGTSRVYGWVDASEISGKSGGGSSDSSSGSGEESLKIRATITACNWHSDGKDEALDCGTFELDSVVASGPPGIITIKAIGLPYTSQIRQTKQSKGWEKYKLSGIANEMASKNGMTTQFLAKKDPEYKRVEQYRCSDIDFLQQLCHDAGLSLKCTDGKIVIFDQQEYEGKDAVWTTTLGDKSYIKYSHSLGQAGTQYASCRVSYVGPDGKAIEGIAYVKDYDAKSKTNQQLEVYAPVTSKAEAKELAVKKLRLYNKYERQMSFTYPGDSGKVAGLTFNAEGFGPWSGKYIVKQSKHTVSGSGGYTTQVIGRHTLGGY
;
A
#
# COMPACT_ATOMS: atom_id res chain seq x y z
N MET A 1 -2.63 23.24 33.49
CA MET A 1 -2.04 21.92 33.32
C MET A 1 -3.07 21.13 32.55
N SER A 2 -2.79 20.86 31.29
CA SER A 2 -3.64 19.99 30.46
C SER A 2 -3.57 18.60 31.08
N ASP A 3 -4.71 17.97 31.33
CA ASP A 3 -4.78 16.56 31.63
C ASP A 3 -4.21 15.86 30.39
N GLU A 4 -2.94 15.50 30.45
CA GLU A 4 -2.33 14.60 29.44
C GLU A 4 -3.10 13.28 29.55
N ASN A 5 -3.80 12.93 28.49
CA ASN A 5 -4.49 11.66 28.40
C ASN A 5 -3.44 10.53 28.44
N THR A 6 -3.14 10.05 29.63
CA THR A 6 -2.15 8.99 29.88
C THR A 6 -2.68 7.60 29.57
N ALA A 7 -3.93 7.48 29.14
CA ALA A 7 -4.53 6.20 28.79
C ALA A 7 -3.96 5.69 27.46
N ARG A 8 -3.68 4.39 27.41
CA ARG A 8 -3.30 3.70 26.18
C ARG A 8 -4.43 3.74 25.16
N HIS A 9 -4.20 4.34 23.99
CA HIS A 9 -5.18 4.44 22.91
C HIS A 9 -4.50 4.47 21.54
N ALA A 10 -5.28 4.37 20.47
CA ALA A 10 -4.78 4.55 19.11
C ALA A 10 -5.59 5.62 18.39
N GLU A 11 -4.89 6.46 17.64
CA GLU A 11 -5.45 7.51 16.81
C GLU A 11 -5.22 7.18 15.33
N CYS A 12 -6.15 7.62 14.48
CA CYS A 12 -6.04 7.49 13.04
C CYS A 12 -6.10 8.86 12.40
N THR A 13 -5.08 9.25 11.66
CA THR A 13 -5.11 10.44 10.82
C THR A 13 -5.44 10.02 9.39
N VAL A 14 -6.36 10.71 8.73
CA VAL A 14 -6.77 10.41 7.35
C VAL A 14 -6.79 11.70 6.53
N GLU A 15 -6.15 11.65 5.36
CA GLU A 15 -6.13 12.73 4.39
C GLU A 15 -6.77 12.28 3.07
N PHE A 16 -7.60 13.12 2.47
CA PHE A 16 -8.14 12.95 1.12
C PHE A 16 -7.56 14.05 0.22
N ASP A 17 -6.85 13.66 -0.84
CA ASP A 17 -6.15 14.57 -1.76
C ASP A 17 -5.28 15.63 -1.03
N GLY A 18 -4.60 15.19 0.05
CA GLY A 18 -3.75 16.04 0.88
C GLY A 18 -4.51 16.98 1.84
N VAL A 19 -5.82 16.81 1.99
CA VAL A 19 -6.65 17.52 2.97
C VAL A 19 -6.90 16.63 4.17
N ASP A 20 -6.49 17.06 5.35
CA ASP A 20 -6.79 16.36 6.60
C ASP A 20 -8.28 16.39 6.91
N ILE A 21 -8.92 15.21 6.89
CA ILE A 21 -10.34 15.03 7.19
C ILE A 21 -10.56 14.28 8.52
N THR A 22 -9.52 14.08 9.30
CA THR A 22 -9.54 13.30 10.54
C THR A 22 -10.67 13.74 11.47
N SER A 23 -10.78 15.04 11.72
CA SER A 23 -11.83 15.59 12.59
C SER A 23 -13.25 15.39 12.04
N SER A 24 -13.39 15.33 10.72
CA SER A 24 -14.68 15.15 10.04
C SER A 24 -15.15 13.70 10.11
N ILE A 25 -14.23 12.74 10.05
CA ILE A 25 -14.58 11.30 10.07
C ILE A 25 -14.58 10.70 11.48
N ALA A 26 -13.83 11.28 12.42
CA ALA A 26 -13.67 10.72 13.77
C ALA A 26 -14.99 10.38 14.49
N PRO A 27 -16.06 11.20 14.42
CA PRO A 27 -17.34 10.87 15.04
C PRO A 27 -18.05 9.67 14.43
N TYR A 28 -17.72 9.34 13.19
CA TYR A 28 -18.36 8.29 12.39
C TYR A 28 -17.50 7.04 12.24
N LEU A 29 -16.22 7.12 12.60
CA LEU A 29 -15.25 6.05 12.37
C LEU A 29 -15.58 4.80 13.21
N LEU A 30 -15.95 3.73 12.52
CA LEU A 30 -16.14 2.41 13.13
C LEU A 30 -14.84 1.62 13.17
N SER A 31 -14.09 1.64 12.08
CA SER A 31 -12.76 1.01 12.00
C SER A 31 -11.96 1.54 10.83
N LEU A 32 -10.65 1.56 11.01
CA LEU A 32 -9.66 1.71 9.96
C LEU A 32 -8.79 0.45 9.96
N SER A 33 -8.56 -0.15 8.81
CA SER A 33 -7.62 -1.27 8.67
C SER A 33 -6.70 -1.06 7.48
N PHE A 34 -5.42 -1.25 7.74
CA PHE A 34 -4.34 -1.24 6.77
C PHE A 34 -3.77 -2.65 6.63
N THR A 35 -3.67 -3.14 5.40
CA THR A 35 -3.06 -4.44 5.08
C THR A 35 -1.79 -4.21 4.28
N ASP A 36 -0.67 -4.63 4.83
CA ASP A 36 0.66 -4.60 4.21
C ASP A 36 1.02 -6.00 3.72
N ASN A 37 1.25 -6.17 2.43
CA ASN A 37 1.56 -7.43 1.77
C ASN A 37 3.04 -7.52 1.40
N GLU A 38 3.66 -8.70 1.53
CA GLU A 38 5.05 -8.93 1.14
C GLU A 38 5.24 -8.84 -0.38
N GLU A 39 4.33 -9.47 -1.14
CA GLU A 39 4.43 -9.60 -2.60
C GLU A 39 3.08 -9.92 -3.24
N ASP A 40 3.02 -9.88 -4.58
CA ASP A 40 1.93 -10.35 -5.47
C ASP A 40 0.55 -9.71 -5.21
N ALA A 41 0.43 -8.87 -4.21
CA ALA A 41 -0.76 -8.10 -3.89
C ALA A 41 -0.37 -6.67 -3.54
N SER A 42 -1.21 -5.72 -3.91
CA SER A 42 -1.07 -4.34 -3.46
C SER A 42 -1.44 -4.23 -1.98
N ASP A 43 -0.82 -3.31 -1.29
CA ASP A 43 -1.28 -2.92 0.04
C ASP A 43 -2.69 -2.32 -0.06
N ASP A 44 -3.52 -2.50 0.97
CA ASP A 44 -4.89 -2.01 0.98
C ASP A 44 -5.22 -1.25 2.27
N LEU A 45 -6.09 -0.27 2.12
CA LEU A 45 -6.66 0.52 3.21
C LEU A 45 -8.18 0.40 3.17
N GLN A 46 -8.79 0.09 4.30
CA GLN A 46 -10.24 0.07 4.44
C GLN A 46 -10.69 0.95 5.60
N ILE A 47 -11.60 1.87 5.31
CA ILE A 47 -12.22 2.76 6.30
C ILE A 47 -13.72 2.43 6.37
N LYS A 48 -14.22 2.15 7.56
CA LYS A 48 -15.66 1.95 7.81
C LYS A 48 -16.22 3.08 8.64
N LEU A 49 -17.24 3.72 8.13
CA LEU A 49 -17.93 4.83 8.75
C LEU A 49 -19.38 4.47 9.04
N GLN A 50 -19.88 4.90 10.21
CA GLN A 50 -21.30 4.86 10.52
C GLN A 50 -22.00 5.97 9.74
N ASP A 51 -23.14 5.65 9.13
CA ASP A 51 -23.94 6.59 8.33
C ASP A 51 -25.41 6.53 8.68
N ARG A 52 -25.74 6.70 9.96
CA ARG A 52 -27.14 6.67 10.44
C ARG A 52 -27.98 7.80 9.90
N GLU A 53 -27.37 8.94 9.64
CA GLU A 53 -28.02 10.17 9.17
C GLU A 53 -28.00 10.29 7.64
N GLY A 54 -27.33 9.39 6.94
CA GLY A 54 -27.22 9.38 5.48
C GLY A 54 -26.27 10.43 4.91
N VAL A 55 -25.47 11.10 5.74
CA VAL A 55 -24.56 12.20 5.33
C VAL A 55 -23.53 11.73 4.31
N TRP A 56 -22.92 10.58 4.57
CA TRP A 56 -21.91 10.03 3.67
C TRP A 56 -22.50 9.48 2.37
N MET A 57 -23.68 8.87 2.43
CA MET A 57 -24.37 8.30 1.27
C MET A 57 -24.98 9.38 0.38
N THR A 58 -25.63 10.39 0.94
CA THR A 58 -26.35 11.40 0.16
C THR A 58 -25.46 12.56 -0.27
N ASP A 59 -24.59 13.06 0.61
CA ASP A 59 -23.82 14.27 0.32
C ASP A 59 -22.46 13.96 -0.31
N TRP A 60 -21.76 12.97 0.24
CA TRP A 60 -20.40 12.68 -0.22
C TRP A 60 -20.36 11.70 -1.40
N LEU A 61 -21.05 10.55 -1.28
CA LEU A 61 -21.07 9.51 -2.31
C LEU A 61 -21.76 10.01 -3.59
N GLN A 62 -22.84 10.78 -3.44
CA GLN A 62 -23.55 11.35 -4.59
C GLN A 62 -22.64 12.29 -5.39
N LYS A 63 -21.91 13.19 -4.71
CA LYS A 63 -20.95 14.08 -5.38
C LYS A 63 -19.84 13.30 -6.09
N MET A 64 -19.40 12.19 -5.51
CA MET A 64 -18.42 11.32 -6.13
C MET A 64 -18.94 10.65 -7.40
N ILE A 65 -20.18 10.15 -7.39
CA ILE A 65 -20.83 9.50 -8.56
C ILE A 65 -21.06 10.52 -9.68
N ASP A 66 -21.45 11.73 -9.31
CA ASP A 66 -21.72 12.81 -10.27
C ASP A 66 -20.45 13.41 -10.87
N GLY A 67 -19.27 12.94 -10.48
CA GLY A 67 -17.98 13.50 -10.88
C GLY A 67 -17.66 14.85 -10.24
N ASP A 68 -18.45 15.25 -9.25
CA ASP A 68 -18.40 16.53 -8.55
C ASP A 68 -17.51 16.43 -7.28
N VAL A 69 -16.48 15.61 -7.33
CA VAL A 69 -15.52 15.40 -6.21
C VAL A 69 -14.62 16.61 -5.98
N SER A 70 -14.63 17.53 -6.90
CA SER A 70 -14.16 18.88 -6.60
C SER A 70 -15.30 19.61 -5.90
N ALA A 71 -15.13 19.96 -4.63
CA ALA A 71 -15.97 20.98 -3.98
C ALA A 71 -15.86 22.30 -4.76
N ALA A 72 -16.49 22.34 -5.94
CA ALA A 72 -16.64 23.56 -6.69
C ALA A 72 -17.67 24.40 -5.93
N SER A 73 -17.22 25.50 -5.37
CA SER A 73 -18.10 26.53 -4.89
C SER A 73 -18.96 27.03 -6.06
N SER A 74 -20.13 27.62 -5.74
CA SER A 74 -20.94 28.36 -6.72
C SER A 74 -20.12 29.40 -7.51
N ASP A 75 -18.97 29.77 -7.01
CA ASP A 75 -18.02 30.76 -7.57
C ASP A 75 -16.91 30.13 -8.40
N GLY A 76 -16.94 28.80 -8.65
CA GLY A 76 -15.95 28.09 -9.50
C GLY A 76 -14.60 27.78 -8.83
N TYR A 77 -14.47 28.00 -7.52
CA TYR A 77 -13.26 27.65 -6.76
C TYR A 77 -13.27 26.22 -6.27
N LYS A 78 -12.09 25.60 -6.21
CA LYS A 78 -11.87 24.21 -5.73
C LYS A 78 -10.90 24.23 -4.55
N VAL A 79 -11.00 23.21 -3.70
CA VAL A 79 -9.99 22.93 -2.67
C VAL A 79 -8.66 22.67 -3.39
N GLY A 80 -7.60 23.33 -2.92
CA GLY A 80 -6.30 23.30 -3.56
C GLY A 80 -6.00 24.47 -4.49
N ASP A 81 -7.01 25.22 -4.95
CA ASP A 81 -6.80 26.42 -5.77
C ASP A 81 -5.99 27.46 -5.00
N VAL A 82 -5.01 28.05 -5.68
CA VAL A 82 -4.29 29.23 -5.20
C VAL A 82 -5.03 30.45 -5.71
N VAL A 83 -5.56 31.23 -4.80
CA VAL A 83 -6.35 32.43 -5.06
C VAL A 83 -5.64 33.68 -4.52
N GLN A 84 -6.02 34.85 -5.02
CA GLN A 84 -5.59 36.10 -4.45
C GLN A 84 -6.57 36.48 -3.32
N PHE A 85 -6.13 36.40 -2.04
CA PHE A 85 -6.85 37.00 -0.94
C PHE A 85 -6.72 38.54 -1.03
N LEU A 86 -7.86 39.22 -1.05
CA LEU A 86 -7.90 40.69 -1.28
C LEU A 86 -7.61 41.49 0.00
N GLY A 87 -7.44 40.82 1.11
CA GLY A 87 -7.36 41.43 2.41
C GLY A 87 -8.76 41.63 3.03
N GLY A 88 -8.85 41.55 4.32
CA GLY A 88 -10.14 41.66 5.03
C GLY A 88 -10.20 40.84 6.31
N PRO A 89 -11.38 40.74 6.91
CA PRO A 89 -11.53 39.96 8.11
C PRO A 89 -11.37 38.48 7.83
N HIS A 90 -10.79 37.73 8.78
CA HIS A 90 -10.83 36.28 8.78
C HIS A 90 -11.39 35.76 10.10
N TYR A 91 -11.92 34.54 10.08
CA TYR A 91 -12.68 33.93 11.17
C TYR A 91 -12.09 32.58 11.56
N LYS A 92 -12.22 32.20 12.84
CA LYS A 92 -11.76 30.89 13.34
C LYS A 92 -12.65 29.74 12.89
N ALA A 93 -13.95 30.00 12.79
CA ALA A 93 -14.93 29.03 12.31
C ALA A 93 -15.79 29.63 11.19
N SER A 94 -16.31 28.78 10.29
CA SER A 94 -17.14 29.17 9.15
C SER A 94 -18.48 29.86 9.55
N THR A 95 -18.85 29.83 10.82
CA THR A 95 -20.08 30.38 11.38
C THR A 95 -19.86 31.52 12.37
N ASP A 96 -18.63 31.92 12.62
CA ASP A 96 -18.29 32.95 13.58
C ASP A 96 -18.81 34.33 13.10
N LYS A 97 -19.38 35.08 14.06
CA LYS A 97 -19.82 36.48 13.82
C LYS A 97 -18.75 37.52 14.11
N LYS A 98 -17.68 37.12 14.81
CA LYS A 98 -16.60 38.02 15.23
C LYS A 98 -15.31 37.65 14.52
N ALA A 99 -14.76 38.62 13.80
CA ALA A 99 -13.47 38.46 13.12
C ALA A 99 -12.32 38.22 14.11
N ASN A 100 -11.39 37.33 13.71
CA ASN A 100 -10.18 37.04 14.49
C ASN A 100 -9.01 37.98 14.13
N GLY A 101 -9.14 38.76 13.06
CA GLY A 101 -8.15 39.70 12.59
C GLY A 101 -8.45 40.20 11.17
N LYS A 102 -7.59 41.10 10.66
CA LYS A 102 -7.65 41.60 9.27
C LYS A 102 -6.27 41.42 8.64
N PRO A 103 -5.93 40.24 8.14
CA PRO A 103 -4.67 40.01 7.44
C PRO A 103 -4.62 40.81 6.14
N LYS A 104 -3.40 41.09 5.66
CA LYS A 104 -3.15 41.79 4.39
C LYS A 104 -3.47 40.89 3.20
N ALA A 105 -3.73 41.51 2.07
CA ALA A 105 -3.87 40.84 0.79
C ALA A 105 -2.61 40.01 0.44
N GLY A 106 -2.80 38.92 -0.26
CA GLY A 106 -1.71 38.04 -0.70
C GLY A 106 -2.21 36.72 -1.28
N PRO A 107 -1.34 35.94 -1.93
CA PRO A 107 -1.72 34.64 -2.46
C PRO A 107 -2.00 33.64 -1.32
N ALA A 108 -3.11 32.94 -1.44
CA ALA A 108 -3.56 31.98 -0.44
C ALA A 108 -4.14 30.73 -1.12
N LYS A 109 -3.92 29.57 -0.50
CA LYS A 109 -4.47 28.30 -0.97
C LYS A 109 -5.78 27.99 -0.25
N ILE A 110 -6.81 27.66 -1.00
CA ILE A 110 -8.09 27.17 -0.44
C ILE A 110 -7.86 25.77 0.09
N THR A 111 -8.15 25.54 1.38
CA THR A 111 -7.94 24.26 2.03
C THR A 111 -9.25 23.57 2.40
N ILE A 112 -10.33 24.33 2.64
CA ILE A 112 -11.66 23.78 2.90
C ILE A 112 -12.70 24.69 2.26
N ILE A 113 -13.75 24.12 1.69
CA ILE A 113 -14.94 24.83 1.21
C ILE A 113 -16.15 24.30 1.95
N LYS A 114 -16.95 25.21 2.53
CA LYS A 114 -18.19 24.89 3.23
C LYS A 114 -19.33 25.72 2.64
N GLN A 115 -19.97 25.16 1.63
CA GLN A 115 -21.07 25.84 0.95
C GLN A 115 -22.23 26.16 1.91
N GLY A 116 -22.81 27.33 1.73
CA GLY A 116 -23.93 27.80 2.57
C GLY A 116 -23.52 28.28 3.97
N ALA A 117 -22.25 28.19 4.35
CA ALA A 117 -21.75 28.78 5.59
C ALA A 117 -21.63 30.30 5.45
N LEU A 118 -21.61 31.00 6.59
CA LEU A 118 -21.45 32.47 6.64
C LEU A 118 -20.11 32.89 5.99
N HIS A 119 -19.04 32.09 6.23
CA HIS A 119 -17.71 32.25 5.65
C HIS A 119 -17.33 30.94 4.95
N PRO A 120 -17.54 30.81 3.62
CA PRO A 120 -17.50 29.51 2.96
C PRO A 120 -16.10 28.98 2.67
N TYR A 121 -15.05 29.82 2.70
CA TYR A 121 -13.70 29.42 2.29
C TYR A 121 -12.72 29.46 3.46
N HIS A 122 -12.05 28.35 3.73
CA HIS A 122 -10.87 28.30 4.59
C HIS A 122 -9.62 28.42 3.74
N ILE A 123 -8.78 29.41 4.02
CA ILE A 123 -7.58 29.69 3.24
C ILE A 123 -6.33 29.76 4.09
N ILE A 124 -5.20 29.35 3.51
CA ILE A 124 -3.87 29.43 4.11
C ILE A 124 -2.94 30.17 3.15
N HIS A 125 -2.17 31.08 3.68
CA HIS A 125 -1.19 31.88 2.95
C HIS A 125 -0.06 31.04 2.36
N THR A 126 0.41 31.34 1.14
CA THR A 126 1.40 30.51 0.44
C THR A 126 2.80 31.11 0.32
N ASP A 127 2.97 32.45 0.49
CA ASP A 127 4.25 33.13 0.26
C ASP A 127 4.85 33.83 1.50
N GLY A 128 4.21 33.71 2.66
CA GLY A 128 4.67 34.31 3.90
C GLY A 128 4.49 35.87 3.99
N THR A 129 3.95 36.52 2.96
CA THR A 129 3.75 37.98 2.96
C THR A 129 2.48 38.41 3.67
N SER A 130 1.50 37.53 3.79
CA SER A 130 0.28 37.74 4.57
C SER A 130 0.17 36.63 5.64
N ARG A 131 -0.54 36.87 6.73
CA ARG A 131 -0.77 35.90 7.78
C ARG A 131 -2.22 35.43 7.83
N VAL A 132 -2.84 35.28 6.66
CA VAL A 132 -4.19 34.74 6.62
C VAL A 132 -4.15 33.24 6.91
N TYR A 133 -4.89 32.85 7.94
CA TYR A 133 -5.18 31.48 8.28
C TYR A 133 -6.56 31.44 8.90
N GLY A 134 -7.54 30.95 8.19
CA GLY A 134 -8.91 30.89 8.67
C GLY A 134 -9.95 30.99 7.58
N TRP A 135 -11.19 31.17 8.03
CA TRP A 135 -12.36 31.27 7.17
C TRP A 135 -12.57 32.69 6.67
N VAL A 136 -12.95 32.86 5.40
CA VAL A 136 -13.16 34.16 4.73
C VAL A 136 -14.42 34.11 3.86
N ASP A 137 -14.93 35.28 3.50
CA ASP A 137 -16.07 35.44 2.62
C ASP A 137 -15.66 35.26 1.14
N ALA A 138 -16.61 34.86 0.30
CA ALA A 138 -16.39 34.71 -1.13
C ALA A 138 -15.92 36.01 -1.80
N SER A 139 -16.39 37.16 -1.29
CA SER A 139 -16.00 38.48 -1.81
C SER A 139 -14.56 38.90 -1.48
N GLU A 140 -13.90 38.20 -0.57
CA GLU A 140 -12.53 38.51 -0.13
C GLU A 140 -11.46 37.73 -0.90
N ILE A 141 -11.86 36.85 -1.82
CA ILE A 141 -10.97 36.12 -2.70
C ILE A 141 -11.26 36.43 -4.17
N SER A 142 -10.22 36.52 -5.00
CA SER A 142 -10.34 36.75 -6.43
C SER A 142 -9.33 35.92 -7.22
N GLY A 143 -9.67 35.61 -8.46
CA GLY A 143 -8.81 35.02 -9.48
C GLY A 143 -7.99 33.80 -9.07
N LYS A 144 -7.81 32.84 -9.98
CA LYS A 144 -6.78 31.82 -9.85
C LYS A 144 -5.43 32.47 -10.14
N SER A 145 -4.56 32.58 -9.14
CA SER A 145 -3.19 33.05 -9.34
C SER A 145 -2.42 32.01 -10.15
N GLY A 146 -2.17 32.31 -11.42
CA GLY A 146 -1.35 31.46 -12.27
C GLY A 146 0.08 31.43 -11.78
N GLY A 147 0.51 30.32 -11.29
CA GLY A 147 1.89 29.98 -10.96
C GLY A 147 2.29 28.68 -11.67
N GLY A 148 3.09 28.81 -12.76
CA GLY A 148 3.89 27.74 -13.32
C GLY A 148 3.23 26.89 -14.40
N SER A 149 3.62 27.18 -15.65
CA SER A 149 3.46 26.31 -16.80
C SER A 149 3.89 24.88 -16.46
N SER A 150 2.99 23.93 -16.62
CA SER A 150 3.35 22.59 -17.02
C SER A 150 2.29 22.08 -17.97
N ASP A 151 2.75 21.65 -19.11
CA ASP A 151 2.09 21.16 -20.28
C ASP A 151 0.72 20.49 -20.04
N SER A 152 -0.29 21.05 -20.68
CA SER A 152 -1.54 20.41 -20.97
C SER A 152 -1.32 19.29 -21.99
N SER A 153 -1.05 18.06 -21.51
CA SER A 153 -1.39 16.88 -22.27
C SER A 153 -2.81 16.48 -21.86
N SER A 154 -3.73 16.73 -22.76
CA SER A 154 -5.12 16.28 -22.73
C SER A 154 -5.17 14.75 -22.68
N GLY A 155 -5.21 14.19 -21.48
CA GLY A 155 -5.65 12.85 -21.20
C GLY A 155 -6.86 12.98 -20.29
N SER A 156 -8.05 12.69 -20.80
CA SER A 156 -9.27 12.54 -20.03
C SER A 156 -9.18 11.28 -19.15
N GLY A 157 -8.38 11.33 -18.10
CA GLY A 157 -8.34 10.36 -17.03
C GLY A 157 -8.91 11.06 -15.80
N GLU A 158 -10.04 10.62 -15.31
CA GLU A 158 -10.54 10.99 -13.99
C GLU A 158 -9.42 10.69 -12.98
N GLU A 159 -8.88 11.73 -12.36
CA GLU A 159 -7.93 11.53 -11.25
C GLU A 159 -8.71 10.87 -10.11
N SER A 160 -8.32 9.66 -9.74
CA SER A 160 -8.93 8.97 -8.61
C SER A 160 -8.53 9.64 -7.30
N LEU A 161 -9.46 9.63 -6.33
CA LEU A 161 -9.24 10.19 -5.00
C LEU A 161 -8.05 9.50 -4.31
N LYS A 162 -7.06 10.27 -3.89
CA LYS A 162 -5.90 9.79 -3.12
C LYS A 162 -6.19 9.86 -1.63
N ILE A 163 -5.96 8.76 -0.96
CA ILE A 163 -6.20 8.61 0.48
C ILE A 163 -4.87 8.29 1.16
N ARG A 164 -4.49 9.08 2.15
CA ARG A 164 -3.35 8.79 3.02
C ARG A 164 -3.85 8.56 4.44
N ALA A 165 -3.25 7.58 5.13
CA ALA A 165 -3.61 7.28 6.50
C ALA A 165 -2.36 7.03 7.35
N THR A 166 -2.46 7.41 8.64
CA THR A 166 -1.46 7.10 9.65
C THR A 166 -2.16 6.55 10.89
N ILE A 167 -1.62 5.49 11.48
CA ILE A 167 -2.07 4.94 12.76
C ILE A 167 -1.04 5.33 13.81
N THR A 168 -1.45 6.03 14.85
CA THR A 168 -0.59 6.40 15.98
C THR A 168 -1.02 5.64 17.23
N ALA A 169 -0.12 4.83 17.75
CA ALA A 169 -0.31 4.12 19.01
C ALA A 169 0.20 5.00 20.16
N CYS A 170 -0.71 5.64 20.88
CA CYS A 170 -0.42 6.62 21.93
C CYS A 170 -0.28 5.94 23.29
N ASN A 171 0.79 6.26 24.03
CA ASN A 171 1.11 5.65 25.33
C ASN A 171 1.07 4.10 25.28
N TRP A 172 1.45 3.51 24.13
CA TRP A 172 1.24 2.08 23.88
C TRP A 172 2.18 1.20 24.69
N HIS A 173 3.41 1.65 24.87
CA HIS A 173 4.43 1.00 25.67
C HIS A 173 4.69 1.74 26.99
N SER A 174 5.35 1.06 27.91
CA SER A 174 5.65 1.60 29.25
C SER A 174 6.62 2.80 29.26
N ASP A 175 7.23 3.12 28.12
CA ASP A 175 8.14 4.26 27.98
C ASP A 175 7.42 5.59 27.68
N GLY A 176 6.10 5.56 27.54
CA GLY A 176 5.26 6.74 27.31
C GLY A 176 5.44 7.40 25.95
N LYS A 177 6.08 6.71 24.99
CA LYS A 177 6.25 7.21 23.64
C LYS A 177 5.10 6.81 22.73
N ASP A 178 4.78 7.71 21.81
CA ASP A 178 3.85 7.42 20.73
C ASP A 178 4.61 6.78 19.56
N GLU A 179 3.98 5.78 18.94
CA GLU A 179 4.52 5.10 17.78
C GLU A 179 3.57 5.28 16.60
N ALA A 180 4.06 5.90 15.52
CA ALA A 180 3.30 6.13 14.31
C ALA A 180 3.65 5.10 13.22
N LEU A 181 2.62 4.53 12.62
CA LEU A 181 2.69 3.72 11.40
C LEU A 181 2.12 4.56 10.24
N ASP A 182 2.99 5.04 9.36
CA ASP A 182 2.57 5.62 8.08
C ASP A 182 2.12 4.48 7.17
N CYS A 183 0.82 4.43 6.87
CA CYS A 183 0.26 3.40 6.00
C CYS A 183 0.57 3.65 4.52
N GLY A 184 1.01 4.86 4.16
CA GLY A 184 1.29 5.26 2.78
C GLY A 184 0.10 5.92 2.08
N THR A 185 0.21 6.03 0.76
CA THR A 185 -0.80 6.66 -0.10
C THR A 185 -1.52 5.60 -0.94
N PHE A 186 -2.83 5.70 -0.99
CA PHE A 186 -3.73 4.77 -1.67
C PHE A 186 -4.61 5.52 -2.65
N GLU A 187 -5.09 4.84 -3.67
CA GLU A 187 -6.17 5.33 -4.52
C GLU A 187 -7.48 4.63 -4.20
N LEU A 188 -8.57 5.38 -4.26
CA LEU A 188 -9.90 4.84 -4.05
C LEU A 188 -10.19 3.72 -5.06
N ASP A 189 -10.55 2.54 -4.55
CA ASP A 189 -10.93 1.38 -5.36
C ASP A 189 -12.46 1.22 -5.42
N SER A 190 -13.11 1.27 -4.26
CA SER A 190 -14.55 1.11 -4.19
C SER A 190 -15.16 1.70 -2.93
N VAL A 191 -16.43 2.08 -3.02
CA VAL A 191 -17.25 2.48 -1.89
C VAL A 191 -18.50 1.59 -1.85
N VAL A 192 -18.75 1.02 -0.68
CA VAL A 192 -19.90 0.14 -0.45
C VAL A 192 -20.77 0.73 0.66
N ALA A 193 -22.03 1.02 0.33
CA ALA A 193 -23.06 1.38 1.31
C ALA A 193 -23.85 0.14 1.69
N SER A 194 -24.12 -0.05 2.98
CA SER A 194 -24.90 -1.16 3.50
C SER A 194 -25.76 -0.71 4.69
N GLY A 195 -26.85 -1.40 4.97
CA GLY A 195 -27.73 -1.07 6.10
C GLY A 195 -29.03 -1.89 6.13
N PRO A 196 -29.90 -1.72 7.17
CA PRO A 196 -29.66 -1.01 8.44
C PRO A 196 -28.81 -1.78 9.45
N PRO A 197 -27.99 -1.11 10.31
CA PRO A 197 -27.73 0.32 10.31
C PRO A 197 -26.86 0.79 9.14
N GLY A 198 -26.98 2.05 8.74
CA GLY A 198 -26.20 2.64 7.65
C GLY A 198 -24.68 2.58 7.94
N ILE A 199 -23.93 1.95 7.03
CA ILE A 199 -22.47 1.83 7.09
C ILE A 199 -21.93 2.09 5.69
N ILE A 200 -20.95 2.97 5.60
CA ILE A 200 -20.14 3.19 4.40
C ILE A 200 -18.79 2.51 4.60
N THR A 201 -18.39 1.72 3.63
CA THR A 201 -17.06 1.10 3.57
C THR A 201 -16.31 1.66 2.38
N ILE A 202 -15.24 2.39 2.65
CA ILE A 202 -14.31 2.94 1.67
C ILE A 202 -13.15 1.95 1.57
N LYS A 203 -12.85 1.48 0.35
CA LYS A 203 -11.68 0.64 0.07
C LYS A 203 -10.75 1.39 -0.86
N ALA A 204 -9.48 1.39 -0.51
CA ALA A 204 -8.43 2.01 -1.30
C ALA A 204 -7.22 1.07 -1.41
N ILE A 205 -6.50 1.14 -2.51
CA ILE A 205 -5.37 0.25 -2.83
C ILE A 205 -4.12 1.06 -3.14
N GLY A 206 -2.97 0.51 -2.79
CA GLY A 206 -1.66 1.16 -3.00
C GLY A 206 -1.19 1.16 -4.47
N LEU A 207 -1.89 0.44 -5.36
CA LEU A 207 -1.63 0.47 -6.79
C LEU A 207 -2.78 1.22 -7.49
N PRO A 208 -2.49 2.31 -8.23
CA PRO A 208 -3.50 3.12 -8.88
C PRO A 208 -4.46 2.29 -9.73
N TYR A 209 -5.78 2.35 -9.43
CA TYR A 209 -6.80 1.62 -10.20
C TYR A 209 -6.93 2.19 -11.63
N THR A 210 -6.84 3.49 -11.74
CA THR A 210 -6.92 4.23 -13.01
C THR A 210 -5.61 4.22 -13.80
N SER A 211 -4.51 3.69 -13.21
CA SER A 211 -3.22 3.68 -13.89
C SER A 211 -3.22 2.74 -15.09
N GLN A 212 -2.65 3.22 -16.18
CA GLN A 212 -2.41 2.44 -17.40
C GLN A 212 -1.62 1.15 -17.11
N ILE A 213 -0.84 1.12 -16.03
CA ILE A 213 0.00 -0.01 -15.63
C ILE A 213 -0.81 -1.29 -15.38
N ARG A 214 -2.06 -1.15 -14.89
CA ARG A 214 -2.91 -2.28 -14.50
C ARG A 214 -3.96 -2.64 -15.56
N GLN A 215 -4.49 -1.67 -16.28
CA GLN A 215 -5.64 -1.88 -17.16
C GLN A 215 -5.30 -1.90 -18.64
N THR A 216 -4.31 -1.10 -19.06
CA THR A 216 -4.00 -0.96 -20.48
C THR A 216 -3.16 -2.14 -20.97
N LYS A 217 -3.77 -2.97 -21.83
CA LYS A 217 -3.06 -4.05 -22.50
C LYS A 217 -2.19 -3.49 -23.61
N GLN A 218 -0.92 -3.83 -23.58
CA GLN A 218 0.07 -3.34 -24.52
C GLN A 218 0.81 -4.49 -25.21
N SER A 219 1.48 -4.14 -26.30
CA SER A 219 2.40 -5.05 -26.99
C SER A 219 3.66 -4.27 -27.32
N LYS A 220 4.78 -4.70 -26.72
CA LYS A 220 6.10 -4.09 -26.89
C LYS A 220 7.20 -5.12 -26.75
N GLY A 221 8.27 -4.97 -27.51
CA GLY A 221 9.47 -5.80 -27.44
C GLY A 221 10.65 -5.03 -26.88
N TRP A 222 11.49 -5.71 -26.12
CA TRP A 222 12.79 -5.22 -25.67
C TRP A 222 13.89 -6.17 -26.13
N GLU A 223 15.00 -5.61 -26.59
CA GLU A 223 16.19 -6.36 -27.02
C GLU A 223 17.41 -5.90 -26.24
N LYS A 224 18.22 -6.87 -25.75
CA LYS A 224 19.40 -6.63 -24.93
C LYS A 224 19.10 -5.68 -23.73
N TYR A 225 18.07 -6.00 -22.99
CA TYR A 225 17.55 -5.15 -21.92
C TYR A 225 17.50 -5.89 -20.60
N LYS A 226 17.78 -5.19 -19.50
CA LYS A 226 17.74 -5.75 -18.16
C LYS A 226 16.35 -5.60 -17.56
N LEU A 227 16.00 -6.49 -16.62
CA LEU A 227 14.71 -6.44 -15.89
C LEU A 227 14.52 -5.11 -15.18
N SER A 228 15.55 -4.61 -14.51
CA SER A 228 15.49 -3.29 -13.84
C SER A 228 15.18 -2.15 -14.81
N GLY A 229 15.71 -2.21 -16.02
CA GLY A 229 15.45 -1.21 -17.07
C GLY A 229 14.01 -1.26 -17.56
N ILE A 230 13.45 -2.47 -17.79
CA ILE A 230 12.04 -2.66 -18.15
C ILE A 230 11.14 -2.10 -17.06
N ALA A 231 11.43 -2.45 -15.79
CA ALA A 231 10.66 -1.98 -14.64
C ALA A 231 10.69 -0.45 -14.52
N ASN A 232 11.87 0.17 -14.67
CA ASN A 232 12.01 1.62 -14.63
C ASN A 232 11.21 2.33 -15.72
N GLU A 233 11.23 1.78 -16.94
CA GLU A 233 10.47 2.35 -18.06
C GLU A 233 8.96 2.29 -17.78
N MET A 234 8.47 1.13 -17.32
CA MET A 234 7.05 0.94 -17.02
C MET A 234 6.60 1.80 -15.82
N ALA A 235 7.42 1.87 -14.76
CA ALA A 235 7.14 2.72 -13.61
C ALA A 235 7.07 4.20 -14.00
N SER A 236 8.09 4.72 -14.71
CA SER A 236 8.17 6.13 -15.10
C SER A 236 7.00 6.55 -15.97
N LYS A 237 6.57 5.69 -16.91
CA LYS A 237 5.40 5.92 -17.76
C LYS A 237 4.11 6.08 -16.95
N ASN A 238 4.04 5.46 -15.78
CA ASN A 238 2.86 5.48 -14.90
C ASN A 238 3.05 6.41 -13.67
N GLY A 239 4.03 7.31 -13.69
CA GLY A 239 4.28 8.24 -12.59
C GLY A 239 4.82 7.58 -11.31
N MET A 240 5.30 6.34 -11.43
CA MET A 240 5.87 5.56 -10.32
C MET A 240 7.40 5.55 -10.36
N THR A 241 8.01 5.14 -9.27
CA THR A 241 9.45 4.90 -9.18
C THR A 241 9.75 3.41 -9.02
N THR A 242 10.99 2.99 -9.30
CA THR A 242 11.40 1.59 -9.15
C THR A 242 12.52 1.47 -8.14
N GLN A 243 12.46 0.44 -7.31
CA GLN A 243 13.53 0.03 -6.42
C GLN A 243 13.91 -1.43 -6.72
N PHE A 244 15.10 -1.64 -7.27
CA PHE A 244 15.62 -2.98 -7.59
C PHE A 244 16.62 -3.40 -6.50
N LEU A 245 16.26 -4.39 -5.69
CA LEU A 245 17.02 -4.81 -4.49
C LEU A 245 17.67 -6.20 -4.64
N ALA A 246 17.45 -6.90 -5.76
CA ALA A 246 18.07 -8.19 -5.98
C ALA A 246 19.52 -8.01 -6.47
N LYS A 247 20.43 -8.89 -6.02
CA LYS A 247 21.86 -8.87 -6.40
C LYS A 247 22.07 -9.15 -7.89
N LYS A 248 21.20 -9.96 -8.48
CA LYS A 248 21.31 -10.37 -9.87
C LYS A 248 20.17 -9.76 -10.68
N ASP A 249 20.54 -9.00 -11.70
CA ASP A 249 19.62 -8.33 -12.61
C ASP A 249 19.60 -9.10 -13.93
N PRO A 250 18.51 -9.86 -14.24
CA PRO A 250 18.40 -10.63 -15.46
C PRO A 250 18.48 -9.76 -16.71
N GLU A 251 19.26 -10.21 -17.71
CA GLU A 251 19.35 -9.57 -19.00
C GLU A 251 18.70 -10.46 -20.06
N TYR A 252 17.78 -9.89 -20.82
CA TYR A 252 17.05 -10.56 -21.87
C TYR A 252 17.64 -10.22 -23.23
N LYS A 253 17.99 -11.24 -24.04
CA LYS A 253 18.36 -11.03 -25.46
C LYS A 253 17.21 -10.43 -26.24
N ARG A 254 16.01 -10.94 -26.01
CA ARG A 254 14.73 -10.43 -26.50
C ARG A 254 13.62 -10.91 -25.58
N VAL A 255 12.70 -10.03 -25.23
CA VAL A 255 11.50 -10.33 -24.47
C VAL A 255 10.35 -9.48 -24.98
N GLU A 256 9.16 -10.04 -25.04
CA GLU A 256 7.98 -9.39 -25.62
C GLU A 256 6.81 -9.43 -24.62
N GLN A 257 6.28 -8.25 -24.34
CA GLN A 257 4.96 -8.10 -23.77
C GLN A 257 3.94 -8.28 -24.90
N TYR A 258 2.98 -9.16 -24.71
CA TYR A 258 1.95 -9.40 -25.71
C TYR A 258 0.56 -9.35 -25.10
N ARG A 259 -0.19 -8.29 -25.40
CA ARG A 259 -1.60 -8.08 -25.00
C ARG A 259 -1.87 -8.29 -23.49
N CYS A 260 -0.93 -7.92 -22.64
CA CYS A 260 -1.09 -7.94 -21.19
C CYS A 260 -0.76 -6.56 -20.60
N SER A 261 -1.16 -6.34 -19.35
CA SER A 261 -0.83 -5.09 -18.64
C SER A 261 0.65 -5.02 -18.29
N ASP A 262 1.15 -3.82 -18.02
CA ASP A 262 2.55 -3.62 -17.63
C ASP A 262 2.87 -4.35 -16.32
N ILE A 263 1.95 -4.34 -15.36
CA ILE A 263 2.14 -4.99 -14.06
C ILE A 263 2.12 -6.52 -14.18
N ASP A 264 1.21 -7.09 -14.97
CA ASP A 264 1.14 -8.54 -15.19
C ASP A 264 2.41 -9.04 -15.86
N PHE A 265 2.92 -8.26 -16.82
CA PHE A 265 4.15 -8.60 -17.52
C PHE A 265 5.37 -8.54 -16.60
N LEU A 266 5.50 -7.48 -15.81
CA LEU A 266 6.58 -7.37 -14.81
C LEU A 266 6.52 -8.49 -13.78
N GLN A 267 5.32 -8.83 -13.32
CA GLN A 267 5.09 -9.91 -12.36
C GLN A 267 5.53 -11.26 -12.96
N GLN A 268 5.18 -11.51 -14.23
CA GLN A 268 5.63 -12.70 -14.95
C GLN A 268 7.15 -12.73 -15.07
N LEU A 269 7.80 -11.63 -15.48
CA LEU A 269 9.26 -11.57 -15.61
C LEU A 269 9.97 -11.79 -14.26
N CYS A 270 9.47 -11.18 -13.19
CA CYS A 270 10.00 -11.40 -11.84
C CYS A 270 9.85 -12.86 -11.43
N HIS A 271 8.66 -13.43 -11.62
CA HIS A 271 8.38 -14.83 -11.32
C HIS A 271 9.27 -15.77 -12.13
N ASP A 272 9.50 -15.48 -13.42
CA ASP A 272 10.39 -16.29 -14.27
C ASP A 272 11.85 -16.20 -13.84
N ALA A 273 12.27 -15.06 -13.32
CA ALA A 273 13.60 -14.87 -12.75
C ALA A 273 13.74 -15.40 -11.30
N GLY A 274 12.64 -15.88 -10.68
CA GLY A 274 12.61 -16.28 -9.27
C GLY A 274 12.75 -15.10 -8.31
N LEU A 275 12.27 -13.94 -8.72
CA LEU A 275 12.21 -12.71 -7.94
C LEU A 275 10.76 -12.41 -7.54
N SER A 276 10.60 -11.53 -6.57
CA SER A 276 9.31 -11.05 -6.11
C SER A 276 9.12 -9.57 -6.43
N LEU A 277 7.87 -9.19 -6.66
CA LEU A 277 7.46 -7.84 -6.96
C LEU A 277 6.44 -7.36 -5.92
N LYS A 278 6.65 -6.17 -5.39
CA LYS A 278 5.71 -5.45 -4.51
C LYS A 278 5.44 -4.06 -5.09
N CYS A 279 4.18 -3.64 -5.03
CA CYS A 279 3.79 -2.26 -5.32
C CYS A 279 3.30 -1.61 -4.03
N THR A 280 3.95 -0.53 -3.62
CA THR A 280 3.62 0.21 -2.39
C THR A 280 4.01 1.67 -2.53
N ASP A 281 3.18 2.58 -2.04
CA ASP A 281 3.46 4.03 -1.98
C ASP A 281 4.03 4.61 -3.31
N GLY A 282 3.41 4.29 -4.44
CA GLY A 282 3.85 4.75 -5.77
C GLY A 282 5.18 4.18 -6.25
N LYS A 283 5.65 3.07 -5.65
CA LYS A 283 6.91 2.41 -5.98
C LYS A 283 6.68 0.97 -6.44
N ILE A 284 7.47 0.54 -7.41
CA ILE A 284 7.63 -0.87 -7.78
C ILE A 284 8.94 -1.36 -7.16
N VAL A 285 8.83 -2.31 -6.23
CA VAL A 285 9.96 -2.91 -5.53
C VAL A 285 10.16 -4.34 -6.04
N ILE A 286 11.35 -4.64 -6.59
CA ILE A 286 11.74 -5.98 -7.06
C ILE A 286 12.86 -6.48 -6.16
N PHE A 287 12.69 -7.67 -5.57
CA PHE A 287 13.62 -8.20 -4.59
C PHE A 287 13.73 -9.72 -4.63
N ASP A 288 14.81 -10.26 -4.04
CA ASP A 288 15.01 -11.70 -3.84
C ASP A 288 14.58 -12.06 -2.42
N GLN A 289 13.54 -12.87 -2.27
CA GLN A 289 13.00 -13.29 -0.97
C GLN A 289 14.02 -14.04 -0.11
N GLN A 290 14.94 -14.79 -0.70
CA GLN A 290 15.95 -15.54 0.04
C GLN A 290 16.85 -14.60 0.86
N GLU A 291 17.15 -13.41 0.34
CA GLU A 291 17.95 -12.41 1.07
C GLU A 291 17.21 -11.88 2.29
N TYR A 292 15.90 -11.68 2.19
CA TYR A 292 15.07 -11.23 3.30
C TYR A 292 14.86 -12.33 4.34
N GLU A 293 14.64 -13.58 3.92
CA GLU A 293 14.55 -14.73 4.80
C GLU A 293 15.85 -14.97 5.59
N GLY A 294 16.99 -14.58 5.04
CA GLY A 294 18.30 -14.67 5.69
C GLY A 294 18.54 -13.67 6.83
N LYS A 295 17.75 -12.59 6.92
CA LYS A 295 17.89 -11.57 7.97
C LYS A 295 17.55 -12.14 9.34
N ASP A 296 18.14 -11.57 10.41
CA ASP A 296 17.85 -11.97 11.78
C ASP A 296 16.39 -11.73 12.14
N ALA A 297 15.85 -12.60 13.01
CA ALA A 297 14.48 -12.43 13.50
C ALA A 297 14.36 -11.18 14.39
N VAL A 298 13.38 -10.34 14.09
CA VAL A 298 13.16 -9.09 14.83
C VAL A 298 12.52 -9.33 16.17
N TRP A 299 11.67 -10.39 16.28
CA TRP A 299 11.06 -10.81 17.55
C TRP A 299 10.89 -12.33 17.61
N THR A 300 10.61 -12.82 18.81
CA THR A 300 10.26 -14.22 19.05
C THR A 300 8.88 -14.28 19.73
N THR A 301 8.05 -15.23 19.30
CA THR A 301 6.76 -15.55 19.93
C THR A 301 6.83 -16.97 20.45
N THR A 302 6.60 -17.14 21.75
CA THR A 302 6.66 -18.45 22.42
C THR A 302 5.26 -18.92 22.78
N LEU A 303 4.97 -20.22 22.61
CA LEU A 303 3.67 -20.79 22.97
C LEU A 303 3.38 -20.57 24.45
N GLY A 304 2.23 -19.97 24.75
CA GLY A 304 1.77 -19.70 26.11
C GLY A 304 2.27 -18.39 26.70
N ASP A 305 3.06 -17.58 25.97
CA ASP A 305 3.35 -16.22 26.40
C ASP A 305 2.10 -15.33 26.24
N LYS A 306 2.14 -14.14 26.84
CA LYS A 306 1.02 -13.17 26.82
C LYS A 306 1.17 -12.12 25.72
N SER A 307 2.11 -12.31 24.79
CA SER A 307 2.41 -11.33 23.74
C SER A 307 1.35 -11.31 22.63
N TYR A 308 0.60 -12.38 22.47
CA TYR A 308 -0.43 -12.52 21.44
C TYR A 308 -1.81 -12.82 22.03
N ILE A 309 -2.85 -12.46 21.28
CA ILE A 309 -4.27 -12.68 21.64
C ILE A 309 -4.72 -14.08 21.19
N LYS A 310 -4.36 -14.45 19.96
CA LYS A 310 -4.69 -15.74 19.34
C LYS A 310 -3.69 -16.13 18.28
N TYR A 311 -3.62 -17.42 17.97
CA TYR A 311 -2.84 -17.96 16.87
C TYR A 311 -3.60 -19.01 16.10
N SER A 312 -3.18 -19.27 14.89
CA SER A 312 -3.53 -20.44 14.09
C SER A 312 -2.37 -20.82 13.19
N HIS A 313 -2.32 -22.07 12.78
CA HIS A 313 -1.32 -22.55 11.83
C HIS A 313 -1.97 -23.48 10.81
N SER A 314 -1.37 -23.54 9.63
CA SER A 314 -1.83 -24.36 8.53
C SER A 314 -0.65 -25.02 7.81
N LEU A 315 -0.92 -26.22 7.27
CA LEU A 315 -0.01 -26.97 6.42
C LEU A 315 -0.74 -27.21 5.09
N GLY A 316 -0.21 -26.66 4.00
CA GLY A 316 -0.68 -26.90 2.63
C GLY A 316 0.14 -28.03 2.01
N GLN A 317 -0.51 -29.00 1.35
CA GLN A 317 0.19 -30.09 0.67
C GLN A 317 0.04 -30.04 -0.85
N ALA A 318 -1.13 -29.67 -1.34
CA ALA A 318 -1.39 -29.62 -2.78
C ALA A 318 -0.68 -28.43 -3.45
N GLY A 319 0.22 -28.71 -4.39
CA GLY A 319 0.92 -27.70 -5.17
C GLY A 319 2.00 -26.89 -4.45
N THR A 320 2.31 -27.23 -3.18
CA THR A 320 3.27 -26.51 -2.34
C THR A 320 4.33 -27.41 -1.71
N GLN A 321 4.41 -28.68 -2.13
CA GLN A 321 5.38 -29.68 -1.63
C GLN A 321 6.06 -30.40 -2.79
N TYR A 322 6.79 -29.65 -3.61
CA TYR A 322 7.66 -30.27 -4.61
C TYR A 322 8.96 -30.73 -3.95
N ALA A 323 9.33 -31.99 -4.20
CA ALA A 323 10.58 -32.55 -3.69
C ALA A 323 11.79 -32.11 -4.55
N SER A 324 11.55 -31.74 -5.80
CA SER A 324 12.58 -31.28 -6.72
C SER A 324 12.02 -30.35 -7.77
N CYS A 325 12.91 -29.53 -8.38
CA CYS A 325 12.59 -28.75 -9.57
C CYS A 325 13.63 -29.04 -10.64
N ARG A 326 13.17 -29.30 -11.85
CA ARG A 326 14.00 -29.44 -13.04
C ARG A 326 13.76 -28.27 -13.98
N VAL A 327 14.82 -27.53 -14.28
CA VAL A 327 14.81 -26.51 -15.33
C VAL A 327 15.50 -27.09 -16.56
N SER A 328 14.83 -27.00 -17.72
CA SER A 328 15.37 -27.48 -18.99
C SER A 328 15.19 -26.43 -20.08
N TYR A 329 16.15 -26.38 -20.99
CA TYR A 329 16.13 -25.54 -22.19
C TYR A 329 16.90 -26.19 -23.31
N VAL A 330 16.37 -26.09 -24.53
CA VAL A 330 17.10 -26.50 -25.74
C VAL A 330 17.54 -25.24 -26.47
N GLY A 331 18.83 -25.01 -26.52
CA GLY A 331 19.42 -23.84 -27.18
C GLY A 331 19.26 -23.89 -28.72
N PRO A 332 19.56 -22.77 -29.40
CA PRO A 332 19.51 -22.71 -30.88
C PRO A 332 20.47 -23.69 -31.58
N ASP A 333 21.48 -24.15 -30.85
CA ASP A 333 22.45 -25.17 -31.32
C ASP A 333 21.95 -26.62 -31.15
N GLY A 334 20.71 -26.79 -30.71
CA GLY A 334 20.08 -28.10 -30.46
C GLY A 334 20.55 -28.81 -29.21
N LYS A 335 21.44 -28.20 -28.40
CA LYS A 335 21.91 -28.80 -27.14
C LYS A 335 20.95 -28.53 -25.99
N ALA A 336 20.62 -29.59 -25.24
CA ALA A 336 19.85 -29.50 -24.05
C ALA A 336 20.71 -29.03 -22.86
N ILE A 337 20.23 -28.02 -22.12
CA ILE A 337 20.80 -27.54 -20.87
C ILE A 337 19.80 -27.90 -19.78
N GLU A 338 20.24 -28.61 -18.75
CA GLU A 338 19.39 -29.04 -17.65
C GLU A 338 20.07 -28.74 -16.31
N GLY A 339 19.25 -28.31 -15.34
CA GLY A 339 19.64 -28.15 -13.94
C GLY A 339 18.53 -28.66 -13.01
N ILE A 340 18.90 -29.39 -11.98
CA ILE A 340 17.96 -29.94 -11.00
C ILE A 340 18.33 -29.44 -9.61
N ALA A 341 17.34 -29.02 -8.84
CA ALA A 341 17.44 -28.71 -7.43
C ALA A 341 16.53 -29.64 -6.61
N TYR A 342 16.93 -29.93 -5.41
CA TYR A 342 16.21 -30.82 -4.50
C TYR A 342 15.97 -30.09 -3.16
N VAL A 343 14.88 -30.44 -2.45
CA VAL A 343 14.70 -30.03 -1.05
C VAL A 343 15.78 -30.63 -0.16
N LYS A 344 16.07 -30.01 0.97
CA LYS A 344 17.15 -30.42 1.89
C LYS A 344 17.03 -31.88 2.33
N ASP A 345 15.82 -32.35 2.63
CA ASP A 345 15.55 -33.69 3.13
C ASP A 345 15.02 -34.63 2.01
N TYR A 346 15.54 -34.45 0.77
CA TYR A 346 15.12 -35.27 -0.36
C TYR A 346 15.46 -36.74 -0.18
N ASP A 347 14.42 -37.59 -0.19
CA ASP A 347 14.59 -39.05 -0.24
C ASP A 347 14.18 -39.60 -1.61
N ALA A 348 15.15 -40.08 -2.37
CA ALA A 348 14.92 -40.65 -3.70
C ALA A 348 13.98 -41.86 -3.70
N LYS A 349 13.79 -42.52 -2.56
CA LYS A 349 12.93 -43.71 -2.42
C LYS A 349 11.48 -43.38 -2.07
N SER A 350 11.21 -42.12 -1.74
CA SER A 350 9.85 -41.68 -1.40
C SER A 350 8.95 -41.79 -2.64
N LYS A 351 7.79 -42.42 -2.44
CA LYS A 351 6.75 -42.52 -3.49
C LYS A 351 5.92 -41.25 -3.68
N THR A 352 6.12 -40.26 -2.83
CA THR A 352 5.38 -38.97 -2.82
C THR A 352 6.20 -37.84 -3.45
N ASN A 353 7.37 -38.14 -3.97
CA ASN A 353 8.20 -37.13 -4.65
C ASN A 353 7.48 -36.58 -5.87
N GLN A 354 7.19 -35.26 -5.83
CA GLN A 354 6.72 -34.51 -7.00
C GLN A 354 7.85 -33.64 -7.53
N GLN A 355 8.03 -33.64 -8.85
CA GLN A 355 9.01 -32.82 -9.53
C GLN A 355 8.31 -31.68 -10.27
N LEU A 356 8.75 -30.45 -10.00
CA LEU A 356 8.34 -29.28 -10.76
C LEU A 356 9.16 -29.21 -12.04
N GLU A 357 8.50 -29.19 -13.20
CA GLU A 357 9.14 -29.01 -14.51
C GLU A 357 9.01 -27.56 -14.97
N VAL A 358 10.13 -26.94 -15.29
CA VAL A 358 10.21 -25.55 -15.76
C VAL A 358 10.98 -25.47 -17.06
N TYR A 359 10.38 -24.88 -18.08
CA TYR A 359 11.05 -24.57 -19.34
C TYR A 359 11.40 -23.08 -19.36
N ALA A 360 12.69 -22.77 -19.29
CA ALA A 360 13.15 -21.38 -19.28
C ALA A 360 14.49 -21.23 -20.02
N PRO A 361 14.67 -20.14 -20.79
CA PRO A 361 15.94 -19.87 -21.47
C PRO A 361 17.07 -19.71 -20.43
N VAL A 362 18.06 -20.58 -20.52
CA VAL A 362 19.26 -20.57 -19.68
C VAL A 362 20.50 -20.80 -20.56
N THR A 363 21.64 -20.23 -20.14
CA THR A 363 22.87 -20.28 -20.92
C THR A 363 23.84 -21.35 -20.42
N SER A 364 23.64 -21.86 -19.21
CA SER A 364 24.52 -22.85 -18.59
C SER A 364 23.78 -23.75 -17.59
N LYS A 365 24.38 -24.92 -17.30
CA LYS A 365 23.87 -25.83 -16.24
C LYS A 365 23.86 -25.17 -14.87
N ALA A 366 24.81 -24.30 -14.58
CA ALA A 366 24.89 -23.57 -13.31
C ALA A 366 23.69 -22.61 -13.17
N GLU A 367 23.38 -21.88 -14.22
CA GLU A 367 22.21 -20.99 -14.28
C GLU A 367 20.91 -21.77 -14.18
N ALA A 368 20.78 -22.90 -14.90
CA ALA A 368 19.63 -23.79 -14.81
C ALA A 368 19.40 -24.29 -13.38
N LYS A 369 20.48 -24.69 -12.67
CA LYS A 369 20.40 -25.14 -11.28
C LYS A 369 20.01 -23.99 -10.34
N GLU A 370 20.58 -22.81 -10.50
CA GLU A 370 20.22 -21.63 -9.71
C GLU A 370 18.73 -21.28 -9.87
N LEU A 371 18.24 -21.27 -11.11
CA LEU A 371 16.83 -21.02 -11.39
C LEU A 371 15.93 -22.12 -10.81
N ALA A 372 16.37 -23.40 -10.87
CA ALA A 372 15.63 -24.51 -10.26
C ALA A 372 15.48 -24.33 -8.74
N VAL A 373 16.54 -23.87 -8.05
CA VAL A 373 16.45 -23.53 -6.60
C VAL A 373 15.42 -22.44 -6.36
N LYS A 374 15.49 -21.34 -7.11
CA LYS A 374 14.58 -20.21 -6.96
C LYS A 374 13.12 -20.60 -7.22
N LYS A 375 12.87 -21.35 -8.30
CA LYS A 375 11.52 -21.83 -8.63
C LYS A 375 11.00 -22.79 -7.56
N LEU A 376 11.80 -23.74 -7.09
CA LEU A 376 11.41 -24.68 -6.02
C LEU A 376 11.03 -23.93 -4.75
N ARG A 377 11.81 -22.92 -4.34
CA ARG A 377 11.49 -22.05 -3.21
C ARG A 377 10.18 -21.30 -3.42
N LEU A 378 10.01 -20.71 -4.59
CA LEU A 378 8.82 -19.91 -4.91
C LEU A 378 7.53 -20.73 -4.78
N TYR A 379 7.53 -21.98 -5.21
CA TYR A 379 6.38 -22.87 -5.13
C TYR A 379 6.16 -23.46 -3.73
N ASN A 380 7.23 -23.77 -2.99
CA ASN A 380 7.13 -24.39 -1.66
C ASN A 380 6.97 -23.39 -0.50
N LYS A 381 7.16 -22.09 -0.74
CA LYS A 381 7.19 -21.06 0.32
C LYS A 381 5.92 -20.96 1.17
N TYR A 382 4.78 -21.45 0.67
CA TYR A 382 3.50 -21.40 1.38
C TYR A 382 3.10 -22.72 2.02
N GLU A 383 3.99 -23.72 2.06
CA GLU A 383 3.72 -25.01 2.67
C GLU A 383 3.28 -24.87 4.12
N ARG A 384 4.03 -24.09 4.92
CA ARG A 384 3.73 -23.86 6.34
C ARG A 384 3.48 -22.39 6.60
N GLN A 385 2.32 -22.10 7.18
CA GLN A 385 1.94 -20.75 7.53
C GLN A 385 1.45 -20.68 8.97
N MET A 386 1.74 -19.58 9.65
CA MET A 386 1.21 -19.25 10.97
C MET A 386 0.56 -17.88 10.93
N SER A 387 -0.54 -17.73 11.66
CA SER A 387 -1.19 -16.43 11.88
C SER A 387 -1.22 -16.15 13.37
N PHE A 388 -0.78 -14.95 13.74
CA PHE A 388 -0.89 -14.41 15.09
C PHE A 388 -1.72 -13.12 15.06
N THR A 389 -2.51 -12.92 16.11
CA THR A 389 -3.11 -11.62 16.39
C THR A 389 -2.47 -11.08 17.67
N TYR A 390 -1.81 -9.95 17.55
CA TYR A 390 -1.19 -9.24 18.67
C TYR A 390 -2.06 -8.06 19.11
N PRO A 391 -1.93 -7.58 20.37
CA PRO A 391 -2.23 -6.20 20.68
C PRO A 391 -1.49 -5.31 19.68
N GLY A 392 -2.03 -4.17 19.29
CA GLY A 392 -1.46 -3.33 18.24
C GLY A 392 0.06 -3.14 18.38
N ASP A 393 0.75 -3.25 17.28
CA ASP A 393 2.21 -3.13 17.22
C ASP A 393 2.59 -2.62 15.83
N SER A 394 2.99 -1.36 15.75
CA SER A 394 3.35 -0.65 14.52
C SER A 394 4.63 -1.20 13.87
N GLY A 395 5.47 -1.88 14.64
CA GLY A 395 6.72 -2.48 14.16
C GLY A 395 6.57 -3.83 13.46
N LYS A 396 5.36 -4.43 13.45
CA LYS A 396 5.13 -5.74 12.81
C LYS A 396 4.57 -5.57 11.39
N VAL A 397 5.46 -5.33 10.45
CA VAL A 397 5.14 -5.09 9.03
C VAL A 397 5.60 -6.25 8.13
N ALA A 398 5.10 -6.30 6.90
CA ALA A 398 5.44 -7.33 5.93
C ALA A 398 6.94 -7.32 5.58
N GLY A 399 7.49 -8.50 5.28
CA GLY A 399 8.90 -8.69 4.94
C GLY A 399 9.86 -8.79 6.14
N LEU A 400 9.39 -8.58 7.37
CA LEU A 400 10.19 -8.83 8.57
C LEU A 400 10.19 -10.30 8.95
N THR A 401 11.24 -10.75 9.65
CA THR A 401 11.34 -12.13 10.13
C THR A 401 11.13 -12.24 11.63
N PHE A 402 10.55 -13.35 12.07
CA PHE A 402 10.33 -13.66 13.48
C PHE A 402 10.52 -15.15 13.76
N ASN A 403 10.75 -15.51 15.03
CA ASN A 403 10.79 -16.89 15.48
C ASN A 403 9.48 -17.27 16.17
N ALA A 404 9.01 -18.50 15.92
CA ALA A 404 7.95 -19.16 16.67
C ALA A 404 8.55 -20.32 17.45
N GLU A 405 8.38 -20.32 18.77
CA GLU A 405 8.96 -21.32 19.68
C GLU A 405 7.89 -22.06 20.48
N GLY A 406 8.10 -23.35 20.70
CA GLY A 406 7.19 -24.19 21.47
C GLY A 406 5.96 -24.71 20.70
N PHE A 407 5.83 -24.38 19.40
CA PHE A 407 4.70 -24.81 18.56
C PHE A 407 4.89 -26.18 17.88
N GLY A 408 5.80 -27.01 18.39
CA GLY A 408 6.07 -28.34 17.84
C GLY A 408 6.57 -28.27 16.39
N PRO A 409 5.93 -28.98 15.42
CA PRO A 409 6.35 -28.98 14.01
C PRO A 409 6.29 -27.61 13.32
N TRP A 410 5.57 -26.66 13.89
CA TRP A 410 5.48 -25.28 13.39
C TRP A 410 6.47 -24.33 14.05
N SER A 411 7.32 -24.82 14.99
CA SER A 411 8.41 -24.00 15.52
C SER A 411 9.43 -23.72 14.43
N GLY A 412 10.01 -22.53 14.46
CA GLY A 412 11.03 -22.12 13.49
C GLY A 412 10.97 -20.66 13.15
N LYS A 413 11.72 -20.29 12.14
CA LYS A 413 11.80 -18.91 11.64
C LYS A 413 10.78 -18.68 10.53
N TYR A 414 10.08 -17.57 10.61
CA TYR A 414 9.06 -17.14 9.67
C TYR A 414 9.39 -15.75 9.12
N ILE A 415 8.91 -15.48 7.92
CA ILE A 415 8.84 -14.12 7.37
C ILE A 415 7.39 -13.69 7.29
N VAL A 416 7.12 -12.42 7.59
CA VAL A 416 5.77 -11.85 7.54
C VAL A 416 5.34 -11.71 6.08
N LYS A 417 4.40 -12.55 5.66
CA LYS A 417 3.75 -12.49 4.35
C LYS A 417 2.74 -11.35 4.26
N GLN A 418 2.01 -11.14 5.35
CA GLN A 418 0.98 -10.11 5.44
C GLN A 418 0.87 -9.63 6.87
N SER A 419 0.78 -8.32 7.04
CA SER A 419 0.44 -7.68 8.30
C SER A 419 -0.81 -6.84 8.13
N LYS A 420 -1.80 -7.03 9.01
CA LYS A 420 -3.03 -6.26 9.02
C LYS A 420 -3.18 -5.51 10.33
N HIS A 421 -3.12 -4.21 10.25
CA HIS A 421 -3.31 -3.29 11.37
C HIS A 421 -4.76 -2.82 11.39
N THR A 422 -5.46 -2.98 12.51
CA THR A 422 -6.87 -2.61 12.64
C THR A 422 -7.09 -1.78 13.88
N VAL A 423 -7.59 -0.58 13.72
CA VAL A 423 -8.09 0.27 14.80
C VAL A 423 -9.60 0.30 14.74
N SER A 424 -10.27 0.00 15.85
CA SER A 424 -11.72 0.01 15.94
C SER A 424 -12.20 0.45 17.32
N GLY A 425 -13.37 1.11 17.36
CA GLY A 425 -13.95 1.59 18.63
C GLY A 425 -14.28 0.47 19.62
N SER A 426 -14.59 -0.75 19.14
CA SER A 426 -14.95 -1.90 19.98
C SER A 426 -13.78 -2.82 20.32
N GLY A 427 -12.74 -2.89 19.49
CA GLY A 427 -11.64 -3.83 19.60
C GLY A 427 -10.28 -3.18 19.89
N GLY A 428 -10.22 -1.87 19.96
CA GLY A 428 -8.96 -1.13 20.10
C GLY A 428 -8.05 -1.32 18.89
N TYR A 429 -6.74 -1.26 19.11
CA TYR A 429 -5.73 -1.49 18.07
C TYR A 429 -5.21 -2.93 18.14
N THR A 430 -5.27 -3.63 17.03
CA THR A 430 -4.76 -4.99 16.87
C THR A 430 -3.92 -5.12 15.60
N THR A 431 -2.89 -5.97 15.66
CA THR A 431 -2.05 -6.32 14.52
C THR A 431 -2.14 -7.81 14.26
N GLN A 432 -2.68 -8.20 13.11
CA GLN A 432 -2.69 -9.59 12.66
C GLN A 432 -1.51 -9.82 11.71
N VAL A 433 -0.66 -10.77 12.04
CA VAL A 433 0.50 -11.17 11.23
C VAL A 433 0.25 -12.57 10.66
N ILE A 434 0.40 -12.71 9.35
CA ILE A 434 0.46 -14.01 8.69
C ILE A 434 1.91 -14.23 8.26
N GLY A 435 2.56 -15.20 8.85
CA GLY A 435 3.93 -15.61 8.54
C GLY A 435 3.96 -16.88 7.70
N ARG A 436 4.86 -16.94 6.73
CA ARG A 436 5.26 -18.16 6.03
C ARG A 436 6.60 -18.64 6.58
N HIS A 437 6.76 -19.94 6.69
CA HIS A 437 8.00 -20.54 7.19
C HIS A 437 9.16 -20.24 6.23
N THR A 438 10.31 -19.83 6.75
CA THR A 438 11.50 -19.60 5.92
C THR A 438 12.05 -20.94 5.44
N LEU A 439 12.37 -21.00 4.15
CA LEU A 439 12.91 -22.19 3.52
C LEU A 439 14.44 -22.22 3.71
N GLY A 440 14.91 -22.90 4.73
CA GLY A 440 16.35 -23.10 4.98
C GLY A 440 16.91 -24.23 4.12
N GLY A 441 17.85 -23.90 3.21
CA GLY A 441 18.67 -24.87 2.49
C GLY A 441 17.94 -25.67 1.39
N TYR A 442 18.11 -25.23 0.16
CA TYR A 442 17.78 -25.97 -1.07
C TYR A 442 19.04 -26.15 -1.89
#